data_3adb37752eeef10ea854c2ca256daa18
#
_entry.id   3adb37752eeef10ea854c2ca256daa18
#
_cell.length_a   1.000
_cell.length_b   1.000
_cell.length_c   1.000
_cell.angle_alpha   90.00
_cell.angle_beta   90.00
_cell.angle_gamma   90.00
#
_symmetry.space_group_name_H-M   'P 1'
#
loop_
_entity.id
_entity.type
_entity.pdbx_description
1 polymer ?
#
loop_
_entity_poly.entity_id
_entity_poly.type
_entity_poly.pdbx_seq_one_letter_code
_entity_poly.pdbx_strand_id
1 'polypeptide(L)'
;VLLPDSLQRTIPRTVSETRFLATTPAGSISAEAATDLQAASSWSTVTLLAGDFGKNSETAVAITRSALAATSPLILARDSIDLLMQDISSFISRPSMTLICSFAQLQKIFRQLYYPKVLTFAMPLGLVVETLHKFTAIYPATLVVFHAEHIMVAHAGNVVSQPWDTPMNIWKGTTPGTIAAYQAWASSDEERFHNTAAGLLASV
;
A
#
# COMPACT_ATOMS: atom_id res chain seq x y z
N VAL A 1 9.04 -8.61 10.61
CA VAL A 1 8.37 -7.31 10.76
C VAL A 1 9.38 -6.28 11.22
N LEU A 2 9.35 -5.07 10.66
CA LEU A 2 10.19 -3.94 11.06
C LEU A 2 9.34 -2.93 11.82
N LEU A 3 9.77 -2.55 13.01
CA LEU A 3 9.07 -1.63 13.91
C LEU A 3 10.04 -0.58 14.45
N PRO A 4 9.56 0.62 14.81
CA PRO A 4 10.37 1.59 15.54
C PRO A 4 10.86 1.02 16.88
N ASP A 5 12.09 1.30 17.28
CA ASP A 5 12.65 0.82 18.56
C ASP A 5 11.92 1.42 19.79
N SER A 6 11.30 2.58 19.62
CA SER A 6 10.41 3.16 20.62
C SER A 6 9.26 2.23 21.06
N LEU A 7 8.87 1.27 20.20
CA LEU A 7 7.83 0.29 20.49
C LEU A 7 8.36 -1.00 21.15
N GLN A 8 9.67 -1.17 21.29
CA GLN A 8 10.29 -2.42 21.77
C GLN A 8 9.79 -2.87 23.16
N ARG A 9 9.44 -1.91 24.02
CA ARG A 9 8.95 -2.21 25.37
C ARG A 9 7.45 -2.50 25.42
N THR A 10 6.72 -2.13 24.39
CA THR A 10 5.24 -2.18 24.37
C THR A 10 4.73 -3.41 23.62
N ILE A 11 5.49 -3.88 22.63
CA ILE A 11 5.06 -5.00 21.79
C ILE A 11 5.69 -6.29 22.29
N PRO A 12 4.87 -7.29 22.68
CA PRO A 12 5.38 -8.60 23.06
C PRO A 12 6.09 -9.27 21.87
N ARG A 13 7.23 -9.92 22.13
CA ARG A 13 8.02 -10.66 21.14
C ARG A 13 7.34 -11.97 20.71
N THR A 14 6.06 -11.94 20.42
CA THR A 14 5.27 -13.12 20.04
C THR A 14 5.25 -13.36 18.54
N VAL A 15 5.66 -12.36 17.74
CA VAL A 15 5.73 -12.48 16.29
C VAL A 15 7.17 -12.88 15.93
N SER A 16 7.32 -13.92 15.15
CA SER A 16 8.58 -14.54 14.80
C SER A 16 9.58 -13.53 14.30
N GLU A 17 10.14 -12.96 13.81
CA GLU A 17 11.17 -12.05 13.35
C GLU A 17 10.75 -10.58 13.41
N THR A 18 10.71 -10.02 14.59
CA THR A 18 10.60 -8.57 14.76
C THR A 18 11.99 -7.96 14.94
N ARG A 19 12.35 -7.05 14.03
CA ARG A 19 13.54 -6.19 14.14
C ARG A 19 13.09 -4.78 14.48
N PHE A 20 13.87 -4.12 15.33
CA PHE A 20 13.61 -2.74 15.74
C PHE A 20 14.57 -1.81 15.02
N LEU A 21 14.01 -0.76 14.42
CA LEU A 21 14.72 0.25 13.64
C LEU A 21 15.07 1.44 14.52
N ALA A 22 16.20 2.07 14.23
CA ALA A 22 16.61 3.30 14.89
C ALA A 22 15.56 4.40 14.75
N THR A 23 15.30 5.10 15.85
CA THR A 23 14.30 6.17 15.89
C THR A 23 14.92 7.53 16.26
N THR A 24 14.23 8.58 15.87
CA THR A 24 14.49 9.94 16.32
C THR A 24 14.12 10.07 17.82
N PRO A 25 14.57 11.12 18.51
CA PRO A 25 14.15 11.38 19.88
C PRO A 25 12.62 11.47 20.09
N ALA A 26 11.88 11.78 19.03
CA ALA A 26 10.41 11.80 19.02
C ALA A 26 9.77 10.42 18.77
N GLY A 27 10.57 9.36 18.66
CA GLY A 27 10.08 7.98 18.45
C GLY A 27 9.68 7.61 17.01
N SER A 28 9.93 8.50 16.05
CA SER A 28 9.71 8.22 14.62
C SER A 28 10.94 7.52 14.02
N ILE A 29 10.78 6.79 12.92
CA ILE A 29 11.90 6.14 12.23
C ILE A 29 12.92 7.19 11.78
N SER A 30 14.21 7.00 12.14
CA SER A 30 15.29 7.92 11.79
C SER A 30 15.82 7.65 10.36
N ALA A 31 16.58 8.61 9.82
CA ALA A 31 17.25 8.46 8.53
C ALA A 31 18.25 7.28 8.51
N GLU A 32 18.84 6.93 9.65
CA GLU A 32 19.79 5.82 9.80
C GLU A 32 19.15 4.46 9.49
N ALA A 33 17.86 4.31 9.75
CA ALA A 33 17.11 3.08 9.47
C ALA A 33 16.98 2.76 7.96
N ALA A 34 17.31 3.69 7.08
CA ALA A 34 17.16 3.50 5.63
C ALA A 34 17.93 2.29 5.11
N THR A 35 19.13 2.02 5.65
CA THR A 35 19.95 0.87 5.25
C THR A 35 19.30 -0.46 5.65
N ASP A 36 18.76 -0.55 6.87
CA ASP A 36 18.09 -1.75 7.36
C ASP A 36 16.78 -2.01 6.60
N LEU A 37 16.03 -0.95 6.30
CA LEU A 37 14.83 -1.02 5.48
C LEU A 37 15.15 -1.54 4.06
N GLN A 38 16.22 -1.04 3.46
CA GLN A 38 16.68 -1.43 2.13
C GLN A 38 17.15 -2.90 2.11
N ALA A 39 17.95 -3.31 3.11
CA ALA A 39 18.41 -4.68 3.26
C ALA A 39 17.23 -5.65 3.44
N ALA A 40 16.24 -5.30 4.25
CA ALA A 40 15.06 -6.12 4.45
C ALA A 40 14.20 -6.21 3.19
N SER A 41 14.01 -5.10 2.47
CA SER A 41 13.26 -5.08 1.22
C SER A 41 13.93 -5.91 0.11
N SER A 42 15.26 -5.87 0.00
CA SER A 42 16.01 -6.66 -1.00
C SER A 42 15.95 -8.17 -0.73
N TRP A 43 15.79 -8.57 0.53
CA TRP A 43 15.66 -9.96 0.94
C TRP A 43 14.22 -10.48 0.84
N SER A 44 13.23 -9.60 0.91
CA SER A 44 11.82 -9.98 0.99
C SER A 44 11.24 -10.39 -0.37
N THR A 45 10.34 -11.38 -0.36
CA THR A 45 9.53 -11.74 -1.54
C THR A 45 8.50 -10.65 -1.87
N VAL A 46 7.94 -9.99 -0.86
CA VAL A 46 7.01 -8.86 -0.97
C VAL A 46 7.29 -7.88 0.17
N THR A 47 7.29 -6.60 -0.13
CA THR A 47 7.41 -5.53 0.87
C THR A 47 6.07 -4.85 1.09
N LEU A 48 5.58 -4.83 2.33
CA LEU A 48 4.37 -4.10 2.74
C LEU A 48 4.74 -2.90 3.61
N LEU A 49 4.37 -1.70 3.19
CA LEU A 49 4.42 -0.48 3.99
C LEU A 49 2.98 -0.11 4.41
N ALA A 50 2.64 -0.37 5.66
CA ALA A 50 1.27 -0.19 6.20
C ALA A 50 1.24 0.44 7.60
N GLY A 51 2.36 0.99 8.06
CA GLY A 51 2.46 1.60 9.38
C GLY A 51 1.84 2.99 9.48
N ASP A 52 1.73 3.45 10.71
CA ASP A 52 1.57 4.86 11.03
C ASP A 52 2.97 5.47 11.12
N PHE A 53 3.37 6.17 10.08
CA PHE A 53 4.72 6.74 9.97
C PHE A 53 4.81 8.15 10.54
N GLY A 54 3.69 8.73 10.96
CA GLY A 54 3.64 10.12 11.40
C GLY A 54 3.97 11.13 10.28
N LYS A 55 4.37 12.34 10.69
CA LYS A 55 4.69 13.44 9.76
C LYS A 55 6.15 13.90 9.85
N ASN A 56 7.05 13.06 10.35
CA ASN A 56 8.45 13.39 10.50
C ASN A 56 9.15 13.38 9.13
N SER A 57 9.91 14.42 8.81
CA SER A 57 10.60 14.55 7.52
C SER A 57 11.73 13.53 7.36
N GLU A 58 12.45 13.15 8.42
CA GLU A 58 13.48 12.12 8.36
C GLU A 58 12.88 10.76 8.02
N THR A 59 11.74 10.42 8.65
CA THR A 59 10.99 9.22 8.34
C THR A 59 10.53 9.21 6.88
N ALA A 60 10.02 10.34 6.39
CA ALA A 60 9.61 10.46 4.99
C ALA A 60 10.78 10.18 4.04
N VAL A 61 11.95 10.77 4.30
CA VAL A 61 13.16 10.54 3.48
C VAL A 61 13.61 9.07 3.54
N ALA A 62 13.68 8.47 4.74
CA ALA A 62 14.11 7.07 4.91
C ALA A 62 13.18 6.10 4.17
N ILE A 63 11.87 6.25 4.35
CA ILE A 63 10.86 5.39 3.71
C ILE A 63 10.84 5.60 2.19
N THR A 64 10.86 6.85 1.72
CA THR A 64 10.88 7.14 0.26
C THR A 64 12.11 6.53 -0.40
N ARG A 65 13.29 6.74 0.17
CA ARG A 65 14.54 6.18 -0.36
C ARG A 65 14.47 4.65 -0.43
N SER A 66 14.01 4.01 0.63
CA SER A 66 13.91 2.55 0.70
C SER A 66 12.87 2.01 -0.26
N ALA A 67 11.71 2.66 -0.38
CA ALA A 67 10.64 2.26 -1.29
C ALA A 67 11.04 2.41 -2.76
N LEU A 68 11.74 3.48 -3.13
CA LEU A 68 12.24 3.68 -4.49
C LEU A 68 13.33 2.67 -4.88
N ALA A 69 14.18 2.28 -3.92
CA ALA A 69 15.23 1.30 -4.13
C ALA A 69 14.75 -0.16 -4.08
N ALA A 70 13.54 -0.41 -3.59
CA ALA A 70 13.00 -1.76 -3.47
C ALA A 70 12.86 -2.43 -4.84
N THR A 71 13.36 -3.64 -5.01
CA THR A 71 13.24 -4.45 -6.22
C THR A 71 12.12 -5.49 -6.14
N SER A 72 11.73 -5.87 -4.93
CA SER A 72 10.58 -6.75 -4.68
C SER A 72 9.25 -6.05 -4.95
N PRO A 73 8.16 -6.81 -5.20
CA PRO A 73 6.81 -6.26 -5.22
C PRO A 73 6.54 -5.42 -3.98
N LEU A 74 5.93 -4.26 -4.18
CA LEU A 74 5.71 -3.26 -3.14
C LEU A 74 4.22 -3.00 -2.96
N ILE A 75 3.76 -3.09 -1.72
CA ILE A 75 2.40 -2.76 -1.32
C ILE A 75 2.43 -1.54 -0.42
N LEU A 76 1.71 -0.50 -0.79
CA LEU A 76 1.48 0.69 0.04
C LEU A 76 0.05 0.67 0.57
N ALA A 77 -0.08 0.91 1.86
CA ALA A 77 -1.38 1.00 2.52
C ALA A 77 -1.34 2.06 3.63
N ARG A 78 -2.50 2.62 3.97
CA ARG A 78 -2.66 3.58 5.05
C ARG A 78 -1.79 4.84 4.83
N ASP A 79 -1.10 5.27 5.87
CA ASP A 79 -0.34 6.52 5.89
C ASP A 79 0.89 6.50 4.98
N SER A 80 1.38 5.31 4.58
CA SER A 80 2.49 5.23 3.63
C SER A 80 2.16 5.89 2.28
N ILE A 81 0.90 5.83 1.85
CA ILE A 81 0.46 6.48 0.62
C ILE A 81 0.53 8.00 0.73
N ASP A 82 0.09 8.57 1.85
CA ASP A 82 0.17 10.02 2.09
C ASP A 82 1.62 10.49 2.25
N LEU A 83 2.47 9.68 2.90
CA LEU A 83 3.89 9.95 3.08
C LEU A 83 4.63 10.02 1.73
N LEU A 84 4.31 9.11 0.82
CA LEU A 84 4.95 8.96 -0.49
C LEU A 84 4.23 9.74 -1.60
N MET A 85 3.24 10.58 -1.26
CA MET A 85 2.38 11.26 -2.24
C MET A 85 3.16 12.15 -3.21
N GLN A 86 4.27 12.77 -2.80
CA GLN A 86 5.08 13.63 -3.65
C GLN A 86 5.73 12.84 -4.81
N ASP A 87 6.08 11.59 -4.56
CA ASP A 87 6.75 10.70 -5.52
C ASP A 87 5.79 9.67 -6.12
N ILE A 88 4.47 9.84 -5.93
CA ILE A 88 3.46 8.83 -6.31
C ILE A 88 3.50 8.47 -7.79
N SER A 89 3.91 9.41 -8.67
CA SER A 89 4.08 9.17 -10.10
C SER A 89 5.10 8.07 -10.40
N SER A 90 6.20 8.04 -9.65
CA SER A 90 7.24 7.01 -9.77
C SER A 90 6.74 5.65 -9.30
N PHE A 91 5.92 5.62 -8.25
CA PHE A 91 5.37 4.38 -7.70
C PHE A 91 4.26 3.80 -8.59
N ILE A 92 3.32 4.64 -9.05
CA ILE A 92 2.17 4.17 -9.84
C ILE A 92 2.59 3.63 -11.22
N SER A 93 3.72 4.11 -11.75
CA SER A 93 4.29 3.68 -13.02
C SER A 93 5.16 2.42 -12.91
N ARG A 94 5.38 1.94 -11.68
CA ARG A 94 6.21 0.78 -11.41
C ARG A 94 5.40 -0.51 -11.58
N PRO A 95 5.90 -1.52 -12.31
CA PRO A 95 5.34 -2.86 -12.29
C PRO A 95 5.40 -3.46 -10.88
N SER A 96 4.54 -4.41 -10.59
CA SER A 96 4.45 -5.09 -9.29
C SER A 96 4.18 -4.15 -8.09
N MET A 97 3.50 -3.05 -8.34
CA MET A 97 3.05 -2.10 -7.34
C MET A 97 1.59 -2.33 -6.97
N THR A 98 1.27 -2.35 -5.68
CA THR A 98 -0.13 -2.41 -5.19
C THR A 98 -0.40 -1.27 -4.24
N LEU A 99 -1.47 -0.51 -4.48
CA LEU A 99 -1.95 0.55 -3.61
C LEU A 99 -3.28 0.14 -2.98
N ILE A 100 -3.30 0.01 -1.65
CA ILE A 100 -4.53 -0.22 -0.87
C ILE A 100 -4.92 1.13 -0.28
N CYS A 101 -5.74 1.89 -1.01
CA CYS A 101 -6.01 3.28 -0.72
C CYS A 101 -7.47 3.54 -0.36
N SER A 102 -7.69 4.53 0.48
CA SER A 102 -9.01 5.13 0.65
C SER A 102 -9.43 5.89 -0.61
N PHE A 103 -10.73 6.11 -0.77
CA PHE A 103 -11.22 6.92 -1.88
C PHE A 103 -10.65 8.35 -1.87
N ALA A 104 -10.44 8.93 -0.68
CA ALA A 104 -9.80 10.24 -0.53
C ALA A 104 -8.32 10.22 -0.99
N GLN A 105 -7.59 9.16 -0.70
CA GLN A 105 -6.22 8.99 -1.19
C GLN A 105 -6.19 8.82 -2.71
N LEU A 106 -7.12 8.06 -3.28
CA LEU A 106 -7.26 7.93 -4.73
C LEU A 106 -7.53 9.30 -5.40
N GLN A 107 -8.39 10.14 -4.81
CA GLN A 107 -8.61 11.52 -5.27
C GLN A 107 -7.33 12.36 -5.26
N LYS A 108 -6.48 12.21 -4.22
CA LYS A 108 -5.19 12.90 -4.14
C LYS A 108 -4.22 12.38 -5.21
N ILE A 109 -4.16 11.06 -5.43
CA ILE A 109 -3.34 10.44 -6.47
C ILE A 109 -3.72 10.99 -7.84
N PHE A 110 -5.00 11.00 -8.18
CA PHE A 110 -5.48 11.54 -9.46
C PHE A 110 -5.09 13.01 -9.66
N ARG A 111 -5.18 13.82 -8.61
CA ARG A 111 -4.75 15.22 -8.63
C ARG A 111 -3.24 15.34 -8.86
N GLN A 112 -2.45 14.56 -8.13
CA GLN A 112 -0.99 14.59 -8.22
C GLN A 112 -0.48 14.15 -9.59
N LEU A 113 -1.19 13.25 -10.25
CA LEU A 113 -0.90 12.76 -11.61
C LEU A 113 -1.51 13.65 -12.71
N TYR A 114 -2.22 14.71 -12.36
CA TYR A 114 -3.01 15.49 -13.32
C TYR A 114 -3.95 14.64 -14.18
N TYR A 115 -4.48 13.54 -13.60
CA TYR A 115 -5.36 12.64 -14.33
C TYR A 115 -6.68 13.35 -14.66
N PRO A 116 -7.17 13.30 -15.94
CA PRO A 116 -8.25 14.17 -16.42
C PRO A 116 -9.65 13.72 -15.97
N LYS A 117 -9.76 13.11 -14.78
CA LYS A 117 -11.03 12.71 -14.18
C LYS A 117 -11.08 13.12 -12.71
N VAL A 118 -12.11 13.85 -12.36
CA VAL A 118 -12.38 14.20 -10.96
C VAL A 118 -13.24 13.11 -10.33
N LEU A 119 -12.80 12.60 -9.20
CA LEU A 119 -13.55 11.65 -8.38
C LEU A 119 -14.33 12.41 -7.31
N THR A 120 -15.58 12.04 -7.06
CA THR A 120 -16.40 12.58 -5.98
C THR A 120 -17.05 11.46 -5.17
N PHE A 121 -17.28 11.68 -3.88
CA PHE A 121 -17.90 10.67 -3.01
C PHE A 121 -19.33 10.30 -3.42
N ALA A 122 -20.02 11.19 -4.13
CA ALA A 122 -21.37 10.94 -4.66
C ALA A 122 -21.37 10.14 -5.98
N MET A 123 -20.21 9.75 -6.47
CA MET A 123 -20.09 9.04 -7.74
C MET A 123 -20.74 7.64 -7.66
N PRO A 124 -21.59 7.26 -8.62
CA PRO A 124 -22.14 5.90 -8.68
C PRO A 124 -21.02 4.86 -8.87
N LEU A 125 -21.20 3.68 -8.28
CA LEU A 125 -20.22 2.58 -8.34
C LEU A 125 -19.75 2.28 -9.78
N GLY A 126 -20.69 2.15 -10.73
CA GLY A 126 -20.37 1.85 -12.14
C GLY A 126 -19.44 2.88 -12.78
N LEU A 127 -19.57 4.17 -12.42
CA LEU A 127 -18.71 5.22 -12.95
C LEU A 127 -17.31 5.19 -12.31
N VAL A 128 -17.20 4.75 -11.03
CA VAL A 128 -15.90 4.51 -10.39
C VAL A 128 -15.21 3.32 -11.03
N VAL A 129 -15.93 2.21 -11.27
CA VAL A 129 -15.42 1.02 -11.96
C VAL A 129 -14.88 1.39 -13.35
N GLU A 130 -15.63 2.14 -14.16
CA GLU A 130 -15.18 2.62 -15.47
C GLU A 130 -13.92 3.50 -15.36
N THR A 131 -13.87 4.32 -14.34
CA THR A 131 -12.72 5.21 -14.11
C THR A 131 -11.46 4.41 -13.73
N LEU A 132 -11.61 3.41 -12.84
CA LEU A 132 -10.52 2.50 -12.45
C LEU A 132 -10.04 1.65 -13.63
N HIS A 133 -10.97 1.15 -14.46
CA HIS A 133 -10.64 0.45 -15.70
C HIS A 133 -9.73 1.28 -16.60
N LYS A 134 -10.15 2.51 -16.92
CA LYS A 134 -9.36 3.42 -17.77
C LYS A 134 -8.03 3.82 -17.14
N PHE A 135 -8.00 4.03 -15.82
CA PHE A 135 -6.80 4.41 -15.11
C PHE A 135 -5.77 3.28 -15.11
N THR A 136 -6.18 2.06 -14.76
CA THR A 136 -5.25 0.91 -14.70
C THR A 136 -4.89 0.33 -16.07
N ALA A 137 -5.59 0.71 -17.14
CA ALA A 137 -5.15 0.46 -18.51
C ALA A 137 -3.92 1.33 -18.91
N ILE A 138 -3.69 2.45 -18.20
CA ILE A 138 -2.56 3.36 -18.46
C ILE A 138 -1.43 3.10 -17.46
N TYR A 139 -1.78 2.92 -16.18
CA TYR A 139 -0.82 2.75 -15.09
C TYR A 139 -0.75 1.29 -14.64
N PRO A 140 0.45 0.67 -14.57
CA PRO A 140 0.61 -0.76 -14.29
C PRO A 140 0.32 -1.15 -12.83
N ALA A 141 0.14 -0.20 -11.92
CA ALA A 141 -0.12 -0.49 -10.52
C ALA A 141 -1.50 -1.15 -10.31
N THR A 142 -1.55 -2.11 -9.39
CA THR A 142 -2.81 -2.66 -8.87
C THR A 142 -3.40 -1.71 -7.83
N LEU A 143 -4.68 -1.41 -7.95
CA LEU A 143 -5.42 -0.58 -6.99
C LEU A 143 -6.43 -1.42 -6.20
N VAL A 144 -6.46 -1.23 -4.89
CA VAL A 144 -7.52 -1.74 -4.00
C VAL A 144 -8.19 -0.53 -3.36
N VAL A 145 -9.49 -0.33 -3.63
CA VAL A 145 -10.23 0.88 -3.23
C VAL A 145 -11.59 0.51 -2.68
N PHE A 146 -11.95 1.11 -1.55
CA PHE A 146 -13.30 1.01 -0.99
C PHE A 146 -14.14 2.25 -1.33
N HIS A 147 -15.34 2.05 -1.88
CA HIS A 147 -16.32 3.10 -2.19
C HIS A 147 -17.74 2.53 -2.27
N ALA A 148 -18.73 3.27 -1.77
CA ALA A 148 -20.16 2.92 -1.83
C ALA A 148 -20.44 1.48 -1.40
N GLU A 149 -19.94 1.10 -0.21
CA GLU A 149 -20.10 -0.25 0.39
C GLU A 149 -19.54 -1.40 -0.45
N HIS A 150 -18.69 -1.08 -1.42
CA HIS A 150 -17.99 -2.06 -2.24
C HIS A 150 -16.48 -1.86 -2.15
N ILE A 151 -15.77 -2.97 -2.16
CA ILE A 151 -14.33 -2.95 -2.38
C ILE A 151 -14.04 -3.39 -3.81
N MET A 152 -13.07 -2.71 -4.42
CA MET A 152 -12.69 -2.93 -5.82
C MET A 152 -11.21 -3.24 -5.88
N VAL A 153 -10.85 -4.22 -6.74
CA VAL A 153 -9.48 -4.49 -7.15
C VAL A 153 -9.38 -4.20 -8.64
N ALA A 154 -8.46 -3.34 -9.03
CA ALA A 154 -8.27 -2.95 -10.43
C ALA A 154 -6.82 -3.14 -10.85
N HIS A 155 -6.59 -3.75 -12.03
CA HIS A 155 -5.26 -3.95 -12.61
C HIS A 155 -5.36 -4.16 -14.13
N ALA A 156 -4.49 -3.54 -14.90
CA ALA A 156 -4.40 -3.69 -16.35
C ALA A 156 -5.78 -3.58 -17.07
N GLY A 157 -6.62 -2.65 -16.64
CA GLY A 157 -7.97 -2.44 -17.16
C GLY A 157 -9.02 -3.43 -16.65
N ASN A 158 -8.65 -4.47 -15.90
CA ASN A 158 -9.62 -5.36 -15.26
C ASN A 158 -10.04 -4.80 -13.90
N VAL A 159 -11.33 -4.87 -13.58
CA VAL A 159 -11.87 -4.43 -12.30
C VAL A 159 -12.80 -5.51 -11.74
N VAL A 160 -12.50 -5.97 -10.53
CA VAL A 160 -13.37 -6.85 -9.75
C VAL A 160 -13.92 -6.05 -8.59
N SER A 161 -15.21 -6.16 -8.31
CA SER A 161 -15.85 -5.50 -7.18
C SER A 161 -16.76 -6.47 -6.43
N GLN A 162 -16.87 -6.27 -5.11
CA GLN A 162 -17.79 -7.00 -4.27
C GLN A 162 -18.31 -6.13 -3.14
N PRO A 163 -19.52 -6.40 -2.59
CA PRO A 163 -19.98 -5.79 -1.36
C PRO A 163 -18.99 -6.02 -0.21
N TRP A 164 -18.81 -5.02 0.66
CA TRP A 164 -17.84 -5.07 1.74
C TRP A 164 -18.38 -4.39 2.99
N ASP A 165 -18.57 -5.15 4.06
CA ASP A 165 -19.15 -4.69 5.32
C ASP A 165 -18.11 -4.46 6.45
N THR A 166 -16.86 -4.80 6.20
CA THR A 166 -15.77 -4.68 7.18
C THR A 166 -14.66 -3.68 6.79
N PRO A 167 -14.99 -2.42 6.47
CA PRO A 167 -14.00 -1.45 5.97
C PRO A 167 -12.86 -1.18 6.96
N MET A 168 -13.09 -1.38 8.26
CA MET A 168 -12.08 -1.18 9.29
C MET A 168 -10.93 -2.19 9.23
N ASN A 169 -11.09 -3.35 8.57
CA ASN A 169 -10.02 -4.33 8.42
C ASN A 169 -8.85 -3.79 7.57
N ILE A 170 -9.14 -2.88 6.62
CA ILE A 170 -8.12 -2.16 5.86
C ILE A 170 -7.25 -1.32 6.80
N TRP A 171 -7.88 -0.54 7.68
CA TRP A 171 -7.20 0.37 8.61
C TRP A 171 -6.48 -0.35 9.74
N LYS A 172 -7.01 -1.48 10.22
CA LYS A 172 -6.36 -2.33 11.23
C LYS A 172 -5.12 -3.04 10.71
N GLY A 173 -4.91 -3.10 9.39
CA GLY A 173 -3.79 -3.78 8.76
C GLY A 173 -4.04 -5.26 8.46
N THR A 174 -5.20 -5.82 8.84
CA THR A 174 -5.55 -7.21 8.54
C THR A 174 -5.60 -7.45 7.04
N THR A 175 -6.40 -6.66 6.32
CA THR A 175 -6.53 -6.77 4.86
C THR A 175 -5.20 -6.56 4.12
N PRO A 176 -4.41 -5.50 4.37
CA PRO A 176 -3.09 -5.35 3.75
C PRO A 176 -2.13 -6.50 4.04
N GLY A 177 -2.12 -7.01 5.27
CA GLY A 177 -1.28 -8.14 5.67
C GLY A 177 -1.65 -9.43 4.94
N THR A 178 -2.95 -9.74 4.84
CA THR A 178 -3.44 -10.92 4.13
C THR A 178 -3.14 -10.81 2.62
N ILE A 179 -3.39 -9.65 2.00
CA ILE A 179 -3.03 -9.41 0.60
C ILE A 179 -1.52 -9.63 0.37
N ALA A 180 -0.67 -9.12 1.25
CA ALA A 180 0.78 -9.29 1.15
C ALA A 180 1.19 -10.77 1.20
N ALA A 181 0.59 -11.55 2.11
CA ALA A 181 0.83 -12.98 2.21
C ALA A 181 0.44 -13.72 0.91
N TYR A 182 -0.73 -13.42 0.34
CA TYR A 182 -1.17 -14.02 -0.92
C TYR A 182 -0.30 -13.58 -2.11
N GLN A 183 0.11 -12.32 -2.17
CA GLN A 183 1.00 -11.83 -3.24
C GLN A 183 2.41 -12.47 -3.19
N ALA A 184 2.86 -12.93 -2.02
CA ALA A 184 4.14 -13.60 -1.90
C ALA A 184 4.21 -14.93 -2.68
N TRP A 185 3.07 -15.50 -3.07
CA TRP A 185 2.99 -16.72 -3.88
C TRP A 185 2.85 -16.43 -5.38
N ALA A 186 2.72 -15.18 -5.80
CA ALA A 186 2.54 -14.83 -7.20
C ALA A 186 3.87 -14.83 -7.96
N SER A 187 3.89 -15.47 -9.13
CA SER A 187 5.06 -15.54 -10.03
C SER A 187 4.99 -14.51 -11.17
N SER A 188 3.80 -13.94 -11.43
CA SER A 188 3.55 -12.95 -12.48
C SER A 188 2.66 -11.81 -11.99
N ASP A 189 2.55 -10.73 -12.75
CA ASP A 189 1.65 -9.61 -12.42
C ASP A 189 0.18 -10.00 -12.54
N GLU A 190 -0.18 -10.91 -13.46
CA GLU A 190 -1.53 -11.45 -13.57
C GLU A 190 -1.91 -12.29 -12.35
N GLU A 191 -1.03 -13.22 -11.93
CA GLU A 191 -1.24 -13.98 -10.69
C GLU A 191 -1.31 -13.05 -9.49
N ARG A 192 -0.54 -11.96 -9.47
CA ARG A 192 -0.57 -10.97 -8.40
C ARG A 192 -1.91 -10.27 -8.29
N PHE A 193 -2.55 -9.95 -9.41
CA PHE A 193 -3.93 -9.44 -9.43
C PHE A 193 -4.92 -10.44 -8.82
N HIS A 194 -4.88 -11.70 -9.26
CA HIS A 194 -5.74 -12.76 -8.73
C HIS A 194 -5.48 -13.01 -7.23
N ASN A 195 -4.22 -13.06 -6.82
CA ASN A 195 -3.84 -13.23 -5.42
C ASN A 195 -4.22 -12.03 -4.55
N THR A 196 -4.22 -10.81 -5.10
CA THR A 196 -4.74 -9.63 -4.40
C THR A 196 -6.24 -9.78 -4.11
N ALA A 197 -7.02 -10.21 -5.10
CA ALA A 197 -8.45 -10.44 -4.93
C ALA A 197 -8.72 -11.60 -3.95
N ALA A 198 -7.96 -12.70 -4.04
CA ALA A 198 -8.07 -13.82 -3.11
C ALA A 198 -7.68 -13.44 -1.68
N GLY A 199 -6.59 -12.71 -1.49
CA GLY A 199 -6.17 -12.21 -0.17
C GLY A 199 -7.17 -11.23 0.44
N LEU A 200 -7.81 -10.42 -0.40
CA LEU A 200 -8.89 -9.56 0.03
C LEU A 200 -10.07 -10.38 0.57
N LEU A 201 -10.52 -11.40 -0.16
CA LEU A 201 -11.60 -12.30 0.25
C LEU A 201 -11.26 -13.05 1.54
N ALA A 202 -10.02 -13.49 1.71
CA ALA A 202 -9.56 -14.20 2.89
C ALA A 202 -9.41 -13.30 4.14
N SER A 203 -9.51 -11.96 3.99
CA SER A 203 -9.39 -10.99 5.10
C SER A 203 -10.73 -10.60 5.73
N VAL A 204 -11.83 -11.21 5.29
CA VAL A 204 -13.21 -10.98 5.80
C VAL A 204 -13.44 -11.71 7.11
#